data_bf6b739d2c2b3af6d0485b8c666b6dc9
#
_entry.id   bf6b739d2c2b3af6d0485b8c666b6dc9
#
_cell.length_a   1.000
_cell.length_b   1.000
_cell.length_c   1.000
_cell.angle_alpha   90.00
_cell.angle_beta   90.00
_cell.angle_gamma   90.00
#
_symmetry.space_group_name_H-M   'P 1'
#
loop_
_entity.id
_entity.type
_entity.pdbx_description
1 polymer ?
#
loop_
_entity_poly.entity_id
_entity_poly.type
_entity_poly.pdbx_seq_one_letter_code
_entity_poly.pdbx_strand_id
1 'polypeptide(L)'
;KSYLEGKFEYRYVRDPESDNEKDVKKIESKEAVFYVNSVNNITSTIKRAGLTPEQVNILIANTPENVTRIKKNLGAKYKIGTVPLRGEPRKMFTFCTRTVYLGADFYSDNARSFIISDANIDTLAVDITLDLPQILGRQRLRENPWKDEAILFFKSISDNKKEAKEIFDKNLAKKEKTSENLLSVFQKGNNEEKGDLSEAYMKLAKMFNY
;
A
#
# COMPACT_ATOMS: atom_id res chain seq x y z
N LYS A 1 13.19 -6.14 -12.66
CA LYS A 1 14.24 -6.78 -13.45
C LYS A 1 15.62 -6.33 -12.97
N SER A 2 15.92 -5.02 -12.91
CA SER A 2 17.22 -4.47 -12.46
C SER A 2 17.66 -5.00 -11.08
N TYR A 3 16.77 -5.09 -10.11
CA TYR A 3 17.04 -5.68 -8.79
C TYR A 3 17.51 -7.13 -8.88
N LEU A 4 16.84 -7.95 -9.71
CA LEU A 4 17.22 -9.36 -9.90
C LEU A 4 18.56 -9.52 -10.64
N GLU A 5 18.95 -8.51 -11.40
CA GLU A 5 20.24 -8.45 -12.10
C GLU A 5 21.35 -7.83 -11.22
N GLY A 6 21.06 -7.48 -9.96
CA GLY A 6 21.99 -6.83 -9.06
C GLY A 6 22.36 -5.40 -9.46
N LYS A 7 21.56 -4.77 -10.32
CA LYS A 7 21.74 -3.37 -10.76
C LYS A 7 20.95 -2.46 -9.84
N PHE A 8 21.59 -2.02 -8.77
CA PHE A 8 20.96 -1.15 -7.78
C PHE A 8 21.27 0.32 -8.06
N GLU A 9 20.32 1.20 -7.80
CA GLU A 9 20.60 2.62 -7.68
C GLU A 9 21.37 2.86 -6.38
N TYR A 10 22.20 3.90 -6.37
CA TYR A 10 22.97 4.24 -5.19
C TYR A 10 22.98 5.75 -4.94
N ARG A 11 23.24 6.10 -3.68
CA ARG A 11 23.48 7.48 -3.25
C ARG A 11 24.69 7.55 -2.34
N TYR A 12 25.36 8.67 -2.39
CA TYR A 12 26.38 9.02 -1.40
C TYR A 12 25.73 9.83 -0.30
N VAL A 13 25.90 9.41 0.93
CA VAL A 13 25.45 10.11 2.13
C VAL A 13 26.63 10.38 3.04
N ARG A 14 26.55 11.39 3.90
CA ARG A 14 27.56 11.61 4.92
C ARG A 14 27.74 10.32 5.74
N ASP A 15 28.99 9.95 5.99
CA ASP A 15 29.29 8.81 6.85
C ASP A 15 29.08 9.20 8.32
N PRO A 16 28.07 8.63 9.02
CA PRO A 16 27.81 8.96 10.42
C PRO A 16 28.88 8.40 11.38
N GLU A 17 29.70 7.44 10.92
CA GLU A 17 30.74 6.78 11.72
C GLU A 17 32.10 7.50 11.57
N SER A 18 32.23 8.48 10.67
CA SER A 18 33.44 9.26 10.48
C SER A 18 33.39 10.62 11.21
N ASP A 19 34.49 10.95 11.87
CA ASP A 19 34.69 12.26 12.49
C ASP A 19 34.93 13.38 11.43
N ASN A 20 35.28 12.99 10.20
CA ASN A 20 35.44 13.93 9.10
C ASN A 20 34.11 14.18 8.38
N GLU A 21 33.63 15.42 8.42
CA GLU A 21 32.36 15.81 7.80
C GLU A 21 32.28 15.60 6.27
N LYS A 22 33.43 15.47 5.62
CA LYS A 22 33.54 15.26 4.16
C LYS A 22 33.49 13.79 3.75
N ASP A 23 33.57 12.88 4.69
CA ASP A 23 33.54 11.46 4.38
C ASP A 23 32.12 11.02 4.04
N VAL A 24 32.01 10.33 2.93
CA VAL A 24 30.73 9.87 2.38
C VAL A 24 30.71 8.34 2.25
N LYS A 25 29.59 7.76 2.61
CA LYS A 25 29.29 6.35 2.45
C LYS A 25 28.37 6.13 1.25
N LYS A 26 28.72 5.15 0.41
CA LYS A 26 27.87 4.71 -0.69
C LYS A 26 26.77 3.77 -0.14
N ILE A 27 25.52 4.14 -0.32
CA ILE A 27 24.37 3.28 0.00
C ILE A 27 23.73 2.82 -1.31
N GLU A 28 23.53 1.51 -1.48
CA GLU A 28 22.85 0.90 -2.61
C GLU A 28 21.44 0.49 -2.21
N SER A 29 20.44 0.83 -3.05
CA SER A 29 19.05 0.44 -2.84
C SER A 29 18.85 -1.04 -3.18
N LYS A 30 19.03 -1.92 -2.21
CA LYS A 30 18.90 -3.38 -2.36
C LYS A 30 17.52 -3.91 -2.02
N GLU A 31 16.67 -3.08 -1.40
CA GLU A 31 15.32 -3.42 -0.99
C GLU A 31 14.29 -2.53 -1.69
N ALA A 32 13.12 -3.08 -1.99
CA ALA A 32 12.01 -2.35 -2.58
C ALA A 32 10.69 -2.68 -1.87
N VAL A 33 9.92 -1.65 -1.53
CA VAL A 33 8.57 -1.77 -0.98
C VAL A 33 7.57 -1.33 -2.02
N PHE A 34 6.68 -2.24 -2.42
CA PHE A 34 5.62 -2.00 -3.41
C PHE A 34 4.28 -1.87 -2.73
N TYR A 35 3.67 -0.72 -2.88
CA TYR A 35 2.32 -0.40 -2.39
C TYR A 35 1.33 -0.66 -3.53
N VAL A 36 0.62 -1.79 -3.45
CA VAL A 36 -0.29 -2.28 -4.50
C VAL A 36 -1.57 -2.79 -3.87
N ASN A 37 -2.65 -2.04 -3.91
CA ASN A 37 -3.88 -2.41 -3.23
C ASN A 37 -4.68 -3.50 -3.98
N SER A 38 -4.01 -4.57 -4.38
CA SER A 38 -4.61 -5.73 -5.04
C SER A 38 -3.78 -7.00 -4.83
N VAL A 39 -4.33 -7.97 -4.12
CA VAL A 39 -3.70 -9.28 -3.91
C VAL A 39 -3.49 -10.01 -5.24
N ASN A 40 -4.41 -9.88 -6.19
CA ASN A 40 -4.28 -10.49 -7.51
C ASN A 40 -3.11 -9.90 -8.30
N ASN A 41 -2.93 -8.58 -8.27
CA ASN A 41 -1.81 -7.92 -8.94
C ASN A 41 -0.49 -8.29 -8.27
N ILE A 42 -0.43 -8.34 -6.94
CA ILE A 42 0.74 -8.79 -6.18
C ILE A 42 1.13 -10.20 -6.62
N THR A 43 0.20 -11.17 -6.53
CA THR A 43 0.51 -12.57 -6.89
C THR A 43 0.87 -12.73 -8.37
N SER A 44 0.21 -12.01 -9.26
CA SER A 44 0.53 -12.01 -10.70
C SER A 44 1.93 -11.45 -10.97
N THR A 45 2.31 -10.37 -10.28
CA THR A 45 3.64 -9.76 -10.41
C THR A 45 4.73 -10.71 -9.92
N ILE A 46 4.56 -11.30 -8.74
CA ILE A 46 5.50 -12.28 -8.17
C ILE A 46 5.71 -13.45 -9.14
N LYS A 47 4.60 -14.01 -9.65
CA LYS A 47 4.65 -15.13 -10.59
C LYS A 47 5.35 -14.77 -11.91
N ARG A 48 4.99 -13.63 -12.51
CA ARG A 48 5.58 -13.18 -13.79
C ARG A 48 7.06 -12.84 -13.67
N ALA A 49 7.47 -12.29 -12.54
CA ALA A 49 8.86 -11.96 -12.28
C ALA A 49 9.70 -13.15 -11.80
N GLY A 50 9.09 -14.33 -11.58
CA GLY A 50 9.79 -15.52 -11.10
C GLY A 50 10.41 -15.35 -9.72
N LEU A 51 9.82 -14.50 -8.86
CA LEU A 51 10.37 -14.22 -7.53
C LEU A 51 10.16 -15.41 -6.61
N THR A 52 11.18 -15.76 -5.84
CA THR A 52 11.12 -16.88 -4.90
C THR A 52 10.53 -16.47 -3.53
N PRO A 53 10.07 -17.42 -2.70
CA PRO A 53 9.56 -17.13 -1.36
C PRO A 53 10.59 -16.44 -0.45
N GLU A 54 11.87 -16.67 -0.68
CA GLU A 54 12.98 -16.08 0.08
C GLU A 54 13.18 -14.60 -0.29
N GLN A 55 12.85 -14.23 -1.53
CA GLN A 55 12.99 -12.86 -2.03
C GLN A 55 11.80 -11.96 -1.69
N VAL A 56 10.60 -12.53 -1.42
CA VAL A 56 9.38 -11.74 -1.27
C VAL A 56 8.79 -11.80 0.13
N ASN A 57 8.37 -10.65 0.64
CA ASN A 57 7.51 -10.49 1.81
C ASN A 57 6.15 -9.98 1.35
N ILE A 58 5.07 -10.73 1.62
CA ILE A 58 3.71 -10.40 1.18
C ILE A 58 2.93 -9.94 2.40
N LEU A 59 2.69 -8.64 2.50
CA LEU A 59 2.01 -8.00 3.62
C LEU A 59 0.60 -7.60 3.22
N ILE A 60 -0.36 -8.44 3.56
CA ILE A 60 -1.79 -8.27 3.28
C ILE A 60 -2.61 -8.73 4.48
N ALA A 61 -3.91 -8.42 4.49
CA ALA A 61 -4.80 -8.93 5.53
C ALA A 61 -4.76 -10.47 5.61
N ASN A 62 -4.51 -11.01 6.80
CA ASN A 62 -4.41 -12.44 7.03
C ASN A 62 -5.81 -13.06 7.20
N THR A 63 -6.52 -13.19 6.08
CA THR A 63 -7.82 -13.86 6.02
C THR A 63 -7.71 -15.23 5.36
N PRO A 64 -8.62 -16.19 5.66
CA PRO A 64 -8.64 -17.50 5.03
C PRO A 64 -8.67 -17.41 3.49
N GLU A 65 -9.39 -16.43 2.94
CA GLU A 65 -9.51 -16.20 1.50
C GLU A 65 -8.17 -15.80 0.90
N ASN A 66 -7.43 -14.88 1.56
CA ASN A 66 -6.13 -14.42 1.09
C ASN A 66 -5.09 -15.53 1.20
N VAL A 67 -5.08 -16.30 2.27
CA VAL A 67 -4.21 -17.48 2.42
C VAL A 67 -4.45 -18.48 1.29
N THR A 68 -5.73 -18.80 1.01
CA THR A 68 -6.12 -19.71 -0.08
C THR A 68 -5.70 -19.15 -1.44
N ARG A 69 -5.88 -17.84 -1.67
CA ARG A 69 -5.51 -17.16 -2.91
C ARG A 69 -4.00 -17.19 -3.16
N ILE A 70 -3.19 -16.93 -2.13
CA ILE A 70 -1.72 -17.03 -2.24
C ILE A 70 -1.31 -18.46 -2.59
N LYS A 71 -1.80 -19.46 -1.86
CA LYS A 71 -1.49 -20.87 -2.12
C LYS A 71 -1.88 -21.29 -3.53
N LYS A 72 -3.07 -20.88 -4.00
CA LYS A 72 -3.57 -21.19 -5.35
C LYS A 72 -2.70 -20.56 -6.44
N ASN A 73 -2.31 -19.30 -6.28
CA ASN A 73 -1.64 -18.52 -7.33
C ASN A 73 -0.13 -18.73 -7.37
N LEU A 74 0.51 -18.91 -6.21
CA LEU A 74 1.96 -18.97 -6.06
C LEU A 74 2.48 -20.31 -5.57
N GLY A 75 1.65 -21.11 -4.90
CA GLY A 75 2.02 -22.41 -4.31
C GLY A 75 2.20 -22.34 -2.79
N ALA A 76 2.32 -23.53 -2.17
CA ALA A 76 2.31 -23.70 -0.71
C ALA A 76 3.51 -23.09 0.03
N LYS A 77 4.61 -22.83 -0.69
CA LYS A 77 5.81 -22.22 -0.09
C LYS A 77 5.66 -20.73 0.21
N TYR A 78 4.74 -20.04 -0.49
CA TYR A 78 4.48 -18.62 -0.24
C TYR A 78 3.48 -18.44 0.90
N LYS A 79 3.78 -17.49 1.78
CA LYS A 79 2.95 -17.19 2.96
C LYS A 79 2.75 -15.69 3.10
N ILE A 80 1.68 -15.30 3.78
CA ILE A 80 1.53 -13.94 4.30
C ILE A 80 2.63 -13.74 5.33
N GLY A 81 3.38 -12.66 5.17
CA GLY A 81 4.48 -12.30 6.06
C GLY A 81 4.04 -11.35 7.17
N THR A 82 5.04 -10.93 7.94
CA THR A 82 4.91 -9.89 8.96
C THR A 82 5.82 -8.72 8.62
N VAL A 83 5.53 -7.55 9.18
CA VAL A 83 6.41 -6.39 9.07
C VAL A 83 7.65 -6.66 9.93
N PRO A 84 8.86 -6.67 9.35
CA PRO A 84 10.07 -6.89 10.13
C PRO A 84 10.30 -5.76 11.12
N LEU A 85 10.64 -6.10 12.35
CA LEU A 85 11.02 -5.14 13.37
C LEU A 85 12.40 -4.52 13.05
N ARG A 86 12.75 -3.48 13.78
CA ARG A 86 14.06 -2.84 13.64
C ARG A 86 15.17 -3.85 13.97
N GLY A 87 16.12 -4.03 13.03
CA GLY A 87 17.23 -4.98 13.16
C GLY A 87 16.93 -6.40 12.69
N GLU A 88 15.69 -6.74 12.35
CA GLU A 88 15.37 -8.04 11.78
C GLU A 88 15.74 -8.14 10.30
N PRO A 89 16.07 -9.35 9.80
CA PRO A 89 16.34 -9.59 8.39
C PRO A 89 15.16 -9.22 7.51
N ARG A 90 15.42 -8.52 6.43
CA ARG A 90 14.41 -8.11 5.44
C ARG A 90 14.60 -8.85 4.12
N LYS A 91 13.54 -9.00 3.39
CA LYS A 91 13.55 -9.58 2.05
C LYS A 91 13.71 -8.47 1.01
N MET A 92 14.28 -8.83 -0.14
CA MET A 92 14.56 -7.90 -1.23
C MET A 92 13.29 -7.13 -1.69
N PHE A 93 12.14 -7.81 -1.73
CA PHE A 93 10.87 -7.23 -2.19
C PHE A 93 9.80 -7.38 -1.13
N THR A 94 9.21 -6.28 -0.72
CA THR A 94 8.01 -6.25 0.11
C THR A 94 6.84 -5.76 -0.72
N PHE A 95 5.77 -6.53 -0.78
CA PHE A 95 4.50 -6.14 -1.42
C PHE A 95 3.44 -5.95 -0.35
N CYS A 96 2.77 -4.80 -0.34
CA CYS A 96 1.76 -4.52 0.67
C CYS A 96 0.50 -3.88 0.09
N THR A 97 -0.64 -4.20 0.72
CA THR A 97 -1.93 -3.58 0.44
C THR A 97 -2.21 -2.45 1.44
N ARG A 98 -3.31 -1.70 1.22
CA ARG A 98 -3.73 -0.56 2.05
C ARG A 98 -3.80 -0.90 3.55
N THR A 99 -4.18 -2.11 3.91
CA THR A 99 -4.21 -2.57 5.31
C THR A 99 -2.87 -2.38 6.04
N VAL A 100 -1.76 -2.44 5.32
CA VAL A 100 -0.41 -2.36 5.90
C VAL A 100 0.08 -0.92 5.96
N TYR A 101 -0.08 -0.14 4.88
CA TYR A 101 0.50 1.21 4.87
C TYR A 101 -0.28 2.25 5.69
N LEU A 102 -1.43 1.89 6.24
CA LEU A 102 -2.12 2.72 7.22
C LEU A 102 -1.57 2.55 8.66
N GLY A 103 -0.75 1.51 8.93
CA GLY A 103 -0.31 1.23 10.30
C GLY A 103 1.07 0.57 10.45
N ALA A 104 1.80 0.27 9.37
CA ALA A 104 3.10 -0.42 9.45
C ALA A 104 4.27 0.52 9.22
N ASP A 105 5.28 0.44 10.08
CA ASP A 105 6.53 1.17 9.93
C ASP A 105 7.62 0.25 9.39
N PHE A 106 8.39 0.75 8.41
CA PHE A 106 9.52 0.04 7.82
C PHE A 106 10.85 0.64 8.29
N TYR A 107 11.76 -0.21 8.73
CA TYR A 107 13.05 0.18 9.28
C TYR A 107 14.20 -0.29 8.39
N SER A 108 14.11 -0.01 7.08
CA SER A 108 15.18 -0.28 6.12
C SER A 108 16.08 0.94 5.93
N ASP A 109 17.38 0.72 5.89
CA ASP A 109 18.40 1.73 5.60
C ASP A 109 18.60 1.97 4.10
N ASN A 110 17.98 1.15 3.25
CA ASN A 110 18.23 1.19 1.80
C ASN A 110 16.99 0.93 0.93
N ALA A 111 15.80 0.73 1.49
CA ALA A 111 14.60 0.43 0.71
C ALA A 111 14.06 1.66 -0.02
N ARG A 112 13.65 1.44 -1.27
CA ARG A 112 12.87 2.41 -2.06
C ARG A 112 11.39 2.06 -2.04
N SER A 113 10.55 3.09 -2.04
CA SER A 113 9.10 2.94 -2.09
C SER A 113 8.58 3.11 -3.52
N PHE A 114 7.73 2.17 -3.95
CA PHE A 114 7.08 2.16 -5.25
C PHE A 114 5.57 2.06 -5.05
N ILE A 115 4.82 2.98 -5.65
CA ILE A 115 3.37 3.06 -5.52
C ILE A 115 2.75 2.74 -6.88
N ILE A 116 1.80 1.82 -6.90
CA ILE A 116 1.09 1.42 -8.11
C ILE A 116 -0.37 1.84 -7.98
N SER A 117 -0.81 2.72 -8.86
CA SER A 117 -2.17 3.26 -8.87
C SER A 117 -2.82 3.10 -10.25
N ASP A 118 -4.09 2.72 -10.27
CA ASP A 118 -4.92 2.76 -11.49
C ASP A 118 -6.23 3.47 -11.17
N ALA A 119 -6.38 4.69 -11.66
CA ALA A 119 -7.57 5.50 -11.42
C ALA A 119 -8.85 4.96 -12.11
N ASN A 120 -8.73 3.94 -12.96
CA ASN A 120 -9.89 3.27 -13.57
C ASN A 120 -10.47 2.16 -12.67
N ILE A 121 -9.79 1.84 -11.57
CA ILE A 121 -10.14 0.78 -10.63
C ILE A 121 -10.13 1.37 -9.23
N ASP A 122 -11.28 1.61 -8.64
CA ASP A 122 -11.44 2.31 -7.35
C ASP A 122 -10.57 1.71 -6.23
N THR A 123 -10.47 0.38 -6.18
CA THR A 123 -9.64 -0.32 -5.19
C THR A 123 -8.14 -0.13 -5.39
N LEU A 124 -7.69 0.23 -6.60
CA LEU A 124 -6.29 0.49 -6.93
C LEU A 124 -5.95 1.98 -6.97
N ALA A 125 -6.94 2.84 -6.97
CA ALA A 125 -6.73 4.28 -6.93
C ALA A 125 -6.07 4.68 -5.61
N VAL A 126 -4.99 5.44 -5.68
CA VAL A 126 -4.29 6.01 -4.53
C VAL A 126 -4.66 7.48 -4.44
N ASP A 127 -5.18 7.88 -3.29
CA ASP A 127 -5.46 9.29 -3.01
C ASP A 127 -4.14 10.01 -2.71
N ILE A 128 -3.85 11.04 -3.52
CA ILE A 128 -2.60 11.80 -3.39
C ILE A 128 -2.59 12.71 -2.16
N THR A 129 -3.75 13.03 -1.58
CA THR A 129 -3.86 13.88 -0.40
C THR A 129 -3.91 13.10 0.91
N LEU A 130 -4.44 11.87 0.87
CA LEU A 130 -4.60 11.02 2.05
C LEU A 130 -3.59 9.85 2.07
N ASP A 131 -3.58 9.01 1.03
CA ASP A 131 -2.77 7.79 1.02
C ASP A 131 -1.27 8.11 0.82
N LEU A 132 -0.95 9.04 -0.10
CA LEU A 132 0.45 9.31 -0.46
C LEU A 132 1.29 9.82 0.72
N PRO A 133 0.84 10.80 1.53
CA PRO A 133 1.57 11.22 2.74
C PRO A 133 1.74 10.09 3.75
N GLN A 134 0.72 9.23 3.88
CA GLN A 134 0.80 8.06 4.78
C GLN A 134 1.87 7.07 4.33
N ILE A 135 1.98 6.81 3.03
CA ILE A 135 2.97 5.91 2.45
C ILE A 135 4.39 6.49 2.61
N LEU A 136 4.58 7.77 2.28
CA LEU A 136 5.89 8.43 2.39
C LEU A 136 6.43 8.41 3.82
N GLY A 137 5.57 8.53 4.83
CA GLY A 137 5.96 8.48 6.22
C GLY A 137 6.31 7.08 6.75
N ARG A 138 6.21 6.00 5.97
CA ARG A 138 6.42 4.63 6.47
C ARG A 138 7.87 4.20 6.59
N GLN A 139 8.78 4.77 5.82
CA GLN A 139 10.23 4.53 5.98
C GLN A 139 10.75 5.37 7.14
N ARG A 140 11.16 4.71 8.25
CA ARG A 140 11.45 5.41 9.51
C ARG A 140 12.94 5.67 9.76
N LEU A 141 13.84 4.92 9.11
CA LEU A 141 15.27 5.12 9.35
C LEU A 141 15.77 6.38 8.64
N ARG A 142 16.43 7.24 9.41
CA ARG A 142 17.03 8.49 8.91
C ARG A 142 18.18 8.21 7.94
N GLU A 143 18.84 7.10 8.11
CA GLU A 143 19.96 6.63 7.32
C GLU A 143 19.55 6.19 5.91
N ASN A 144 18.24 5.95 5.69
CA ASN A 144 17.72 5.62 4.38
C ASN A 144 17.61 6.88 3.50
N PRO A 145 18.44 7.03 2.46
CA PRO A 145 18.45 8.23 1.63
C PRO A 145 17.21 8.35 0.71
N TRP A 146 16.32 7.34 0.68
CA TRP A 146 15.06 7.33 -0.08
C TRP A 146 13.82 7.38 0.82
N LYS A 147 13.98 7.62 2.13
CA LYS A 147 12.87 7.52 3.10
C LYS A 147 11.71 8.49 2.81
N ASP A 148 12.02 9.66 2.29
CA ASP A 148 11.04 10.73 2.01
C ASP A 148 10.60 10.75 0.54
N GLU A 149 10.91 9.69 -0.22
CA GLU A 149 10.63 9.60 -1.64
C GLU A 149 9.85 8.32 -1.98
N ALA A 150 9.00 8.42 -2.99
CA ALA A 150 8.38 7.27 -3.64
C ALA A 150 8.31 7.46 -5.14
N ILE A 151 8.37 6.36 -5.88
CA ILE A 151 8.13 6.35 -7.32
C ILE A 151 6.68 5.95 -7.54
N LEU A 152 5.89 6.85 -8.08
CA LEU A 152 4.49 6.62 -8.41
C LEU A 152 4.36 6.18 -9.87
N PHE A 153 3.89 4.95 -10.08
CA PHE A 153 3.40 4.48 -11.36
C PHE A 153 1.88 4.59 -11.35
N PHE A 154 1.33 5.39 -12.26
CA PHE A 154 -0.10 5.58 -12.30
C PHE A 154 -0.65 5.44 -13.72
N LYS A 155 -1.89 4.98 -13.78
CA LYS A 155 -2.71 5.00 -14.97
C LYS A 155 -3.85 5.97 -14.72
N SER A 156 -3.93 7.02 -15.55
CA SER A 156 -4.99 8.01 -15.46
C SER A 156 -6.33 7.43 -15.92
N ILE A 157 -7.41 8.08 -15.51
CA ILE A 157 -8.74 7.80 -16.02
C ILE A 157 -8.74 8.04 -17.53
N SER A 158 -9.28 7.10 -18.31
CA SER A 158 -9.51 7.28 -19.75
C SER A 158 -10.49 8.44 -19.98
N ASP A 159 -10.32 9.16 -21.09
CA ASP A 159 -11.15 10.34 -21.39
C ASP A 159 -12.67 10.04 -21.37
N ASN A 160 -13.08 8.83 -21.72
CA ASN A 160 -14.47 8.36 -21.64
C ASN A 160 -15.01 8.20 -20.22
N LYS A 161 -14.15 8.23 -19.19
CA LYS A 161 -14.52 8.09 -17.77
C LYS A 161 -14.26 9.38 -16.98
N LYS A 162 -13.72 10.42 -17.60
CA LYS A 162 -13.57 11.72 -16.96
C LYS A 162 -14.95 12.30 -16.72
N GLU A 163 -15.31 12.38 -15.46
CA GLU A 163 -16.53 13.04 -15.04
C GLU A 163 -16.32 14.55 -15.08
N ALA A 164 -17.23 15.28 -15.73
CA ALA A 164 -17.18 16.74 -15.69
C ALA A 164 -17.28 17.20 -14.22
N LYS A 165 -16.54 18.27 -13.86
CA LYS A 165 -16.52 18.79 -12.48
C LYS A 165 -17.92 19.00 -11.93
N GLU A 166 -18.85 19.52 -12.73
CA GLU A 166 -20.25 19.75 -12.33
C GLU A 166 -20.97 18.46 -11.95
N ILE A 167 -20.73 17.34 -12.65
CA ILE A 167 -21.31 16.03 -12.37
C ILE A 167 -20.67 15.48 -11.07
N PHE A 168 -19.36 15.62 -10.92
CA PHE A 168 -18.65 15.23 -9.72
C PHE A 168 -19.18 15.98 -8.49
N ASP A 169 -19.26 17.31 -8.57
CA ASP A 169 -19.75 18.16 -7.47
C ASP A 169 -21.21 17.79 -7.10
N LYS A 170 -22.06 17.51 -8.10
CA LYS A 170 -23.43 17.05 -7.89
C LYS A 170 -23.50 15.69 -7.21
N ASN A 171 -22.64 14.76 -7.62
CA ASN A 171 -22.57 13.43 -7.02
C ASN A 171 -22.01 13.48 -5.59
N LEU A 172 -21.05 14.35 -5.33
CA LEU A 172 -20.51 14.60 -4.00
C LEU A 172 -21.61 15.15 -3.07
N ALA A 173 -22.29 16.21 -3.47
CA ALA A 173 -23.40 16.78 -2.70
C ALA A 173 -24.53 15.77 -2.43
N LYS A 174 -24.80 14.87 -3.40
CA LYS A 174 -25.76 13.79 -3.19
C LYS A 174 -25.27 12.78 -2.14
N LYS A 175 -23.99 12.42 -2.15
CA LYS A 175 -23.41 11.52 -1.14
C LYS A 175 -23.41 12.13 0.24
N GLU A 176 -23.05 13.42 0.36
CA GLU A 176 -23.09 14.16 1.63
C GLU A 176 -24.51 14.17 2.22
N LYS A 177 -25.48 14.56 1.42
CA LYS A 177 -26.90 14.55 1.84
C LYS A 177 -27.39 13.17 2.24
N THR A 178 -26.97 12.12 1.53
CA THR A 178 -27.31 10.74 1.90
C THR A 178 -26.70 10.35 3.24
N SER A 179 -25.44 10.71 3.48
CA SER A 179 -24.75 10.46 4.74
C SER A 179 -25.39 11.21 5.91
N GLU A 180 -25.76 12.47 5.71
CA GLU A 180 -26.49 13.28 6.71
C GLU A 180 -27.84 12.65 7.06
N ASN A 181 -28.59 12.20 6.04
CA ASN A 181 -29.89 11.54 6.25
C ASN A 181 -29.72 10.23 7.03
N LEU A 182 -28.72 9.39 6.66
CA LEU A 182 -28.43 8.15 7.38
C LEU A 182 -28.03 8.42 8.83
N LEU A 183 -27.19 9.44 9.05
CA LEU A 183 -26.80 9.84 10.39
C LEU A 183 -28.00 10.32 11.22
N SER A 184 -28.87 11.12 10.62
CA SER A 184 -30.12 11.58 11.27
C SER A 184 -31.03 10.43 11.66
N VAL A 185 -31.23 9.45 10.77
CA VAL A 185 -32.00 8.23 11.03
C VAL A 185 -31.37 7.42 12.16
N PHE A 186 -30.04 7.22 12.11
CA PHE A 186 -29.30 6.52 13.14
C PHE A 186 -29.41 7.18 14.51
N GLN A 187 -29.33 8.52 14.57
CA GLN A 187 -29.44 9.27 15.83
C GLN A 187 -30.84 9.18 16.46
N LYS A 188 -31.89 9.15 15.64
CA LYS A 188 -33.29 9.09 16.09
C LYS A 188 -33.78 7.68 16.38
N GLY A 189 -33.12 6.65 15.85
CA GLY A 189 -33.49 5.26 16.03
C GLY A 189 -33.30 4.76 17.46
N ASN A 190 -34.08 3.76 17.83
CA ASN A 190 -33.91 3.00 19.08
C ASN A 190 -32.66 2.07 18.96
N ASN A 191 -32.34 1.35 20.03
CA ASN A 191 -31.15 0.52 20.08
C ASN A 191 -31.19 -0.66 19.08
N GLU A 192 -32.35 -1.22 18.80
CA GLU A 192 -32.55 -2.30 17.84
C GLU A 192 -32.37 -1.80 16.41
N GLU A 193 -33.02 -0.70 16.05
CA GLU A 193 -32.87 -0.04 14.74
C GLU A 193 -31.45 0.44 14.46
N LYS A 194 -30.73 0.90 15.48
CA LYS A 194 -29.30 1.24 15.38
C LYS A 194 -28.43 0.00 15.13
N GLY A 195 -28.76 -1.12 15.76
CA GLY A 195 -28.11 -2.41 15.53
C GLY A 195 -28.25 -2.87 14.07
N ASP A 196 -29.49 -2.87 13.58
CA ASP A 196 -29.81 -3.29 12.21
C ASP A 196 -29.15 -2.41 11.15
N LEU A 197 -29.19 -1.07 11.34
CA LEU A 197 -28.51 -0.12 10.46
C LEU A 197 -26.99 -0.32 10.46
N SER A 198 -26.39 -0.56 11.62
CA SER A 198 -24.95 -0.83 11.73
C SER A 198 -24.57 -2.13 11.01
N GLU A 199 -25.38 -3.19 11.16
CA GLU A 199 -25.16 -4.46 10.47
C GLU A 199 -25.28 -4.33 8.95
N ALA A 200 -26.30 -3.63 8.48
CA ALA A 200 -26.52 -3.34 7.06
C ALA A 200 -25.36 -2.52 6.48
N TYR A 201 -24.90 -1.49 7.20
CA TYR A 201 -23.74 -0.69 6.80
C TYR A 201 -22.46 -1.51 6.75
N MET A 202 -22.21 -2.35 7.75
CA MET A 202 -21.04 -3.26 7.76
C MET A 202 -21.06 -4.27 6.63
N LYS A 203 -22.25 -4.78 6.26
CA LYS A 203 -22.40 -5.65 5.08
C LYS A 203 -22.08 -4.91 3.79
N LEU A 204 -22.59 -3.69 3.62
CA LEU A 204 -22.30 -2.83 2.47
C LEU A 204 -20.80 -2.49 2.41
N ALA A 205 -20.19 -2.08 3.51
CA ALA A 205 -18.75 -1.77 3.58
C ALA A 205 -17.90 -2.98 3.18
N LYS A 206 -18.26 -4.19 3.62
CA LYS A 206 -17.57 -5.43 3.19
C LYS A 206 -17.73 -5.73 1.71
N MET A 207 -18.89 -5.43 1.09
CA MET A 207 -19.09 -5.61 -0.35
C MET A 207 -18.23 -4.64 -1.17
N PHE A 208 -17.95 -3.46 -0.66
CA PHE A 208 -17.12 -2.45 -1.33
C PHE A 208 -15.64 -2.50 -0.93
N ASN A 209 -15.22 -3.52 -0.16
CA ASN A 209 -13.83 -3.67 0.33
C ASN A 209 -13.27 -2.44 1.08
N TYR A 210 -14.12 -1.77 1.85
CA TYR A 210 -13.69 -0.76 2.82
C TYR A 210 -13.31 -1.38 4.16
#